data_bc148ef8dbeb8c1cb1d7452382b03030
#
_entry.id   bc148ef8dbeb8c1cb1d7452382b03030
#
_cell.length_a   1.000
_cell.length_b   1.000
_cell.length_c   1.000
_cell.angle_alpha   90.00
_cell.angle_beta   90.00
_cell.angle_gamma   90.00
#
_symmetry.space_group_name_H-M   'P 1'
#
loop_
_entity.id
_entity.type
_entity.pdbx_description
1 polymer ?
#
loop_
_entity_poly.entity_id
_entity_poly.type
_entity_poly.pdbx_seq_one_letter_code
_entity_poly.pdbx_strand_id
1 'polypeptide(L)'
;MKLICIPAFNEEKNIEKIIKDCKKFVDDVIVCDDGSTDNTAALSKKQGAIVLEHKKNKGYGAAISTLFDYCRKENADVMITIDGDGQHDPNQIPSLLDAITKHNVDVAIGLSLIHI
;
A
#
# COMPACT_ATOMS: atom_id res chain seq x y z
N MET A 1 7.79 -11.97 -4.45
CA MET A 1 6.56 -11.20 -4.65
C MET A 1 6.69 -9.82 -4.02
N LYS A 2 6.52 -8.80 -4.81
CA LYS A 2 6.64 -7.40 -4.37
C LYS A 2 5.24 -6.80 -4.25
N LEU A 3 4.92 -6.24 -3.09
CA LEU A 3 3.61 -5.70 -2.79
C LEU A 3 3.69 -4.23 -2.41
N ILE A 4 2.76 -3.43 -2.93
CA ILE A 4 2.54 -2.06 -2.46
C ILE A 4 1.29 -2.09 -1.60
N CYS A 5 1.39 -1.49 -0.41
CA CYS A 5 0.35 -1.50 0.60
C CYS A 5 -0.08 -0.07 0.90
N ILE A 6 -1.38 0.19 0.84
CA ILE A 6 -1.93 1.53 0.98
C ILE A 6 -2.93 1.54 2.13
N PRO A 7 -2.59 2.17 3.27
CA PRO A 7 -3.60 2.44 4.28
C PRO A 7 -4.47 3.61 3.80
N ALA A 8 -5.78 3.44 3.81
CA ALA A 8 -6.68 4.43 3.26
C ALA A 8 -7.88 4.68 4.16
N PHE A 9 -8.26 5.95 4.29
CA PHE A 9 -9.46 6.37 4.97
C PHE A 9 -10.05 7.57 4.24
N ASN A 10 -11.23 7.38 3.63
CA ASN A 10 -11.93 8.42 2.87
C ASN A 10 -11.03 9.07 1.79
N GLU A 11 -10.44 8.21 0.95
CA GLU A 11 -9.53 8.63 -0.12
C GLU A 11 -10.12 8.42 -1.51
N GLU A 12 -11.44 8.44 -1.65
CA GLU A 12 -12.08 8.16 -2.94
C GLU A 12 -11.62 9.06 -4.08
N LYS A 13 -11.15 10.27 -3.77
CA LYS A 13 -10.68 11.22 -4.79
C LYS A 13 -9.34 10.83 -5.41
N ASN A 14 -8.51 10.10 -4.66
CA ASN A 14 -7.12 9.82 -5.06
C ASN A 14 -6.82 8.34 -5.25
N ILE A 15 -7.61 7.46 -4.64
CA ILE A 15 -7.24 6.05 -4.53
C ILE A 15 -7.13 5.33 -5.88
N GLU A 16 -8.02 5.63 -6.82
CA GLU A 16 -7.99 4.96 -8.12
C GLU A 16 -6.70 5.26 -8.88
N LYS A 17 -6.30 6.53 -8.90
CA LYS A 17 -5.10 6.96 -9.60
C LYS A 17 -3.86 6.34 -8.96
N ILE A 18 -3.79 6.35 -7.64
CA ILE A 18 -2.65 5.79 -6.90
C ILE A 18 -2.49 4.30 -7.20
N ILE A 19 -3.58 3.55 -7.15
CA ILE A 19 -3.54 2.12 -7.45
C ILE A 19 -3.10 1.88 -8.89
N LYS A 20 -3.68 2.59 -9.82
CA LYS A 20 -3.37 2.47 -11.24
C LYS A 20 -1.88 2.72 -11.51
N ASP A 21 -1.33 3.76 -10.90
CA ASP A 21 0.08 4.11 -11.07
C ASP A 21 1.00 3.07 -10.42
N CYS A 22 0.64 2.57 -9.24
CA CYS A 22 1.43 1.60 -8.51
C CYS A 22 1.48 0.23 -9.18
N LYS A 23 0.40 -0.19 -9.81
CA LYS A 23 0.31 -1.52 -10.45
C LYS A 23 1.34 -1.73 -11.55
N LYS A 24 1.92 -0.68 -12.08
CA LYS A 24 2.94 -0.76 -13.13
C LYS A 24 4.25 -1.34 -12.63
N PHE A 25 4.49 -1.33 -11.33
CA PHE A 25 5.81 -1.59 -10.75
C PHE A 25 5.88 -2.81 -9.84
N VAL A 26 4.73 -3.37 -9.46
CA VAL A 26 4.67 -4.44 -8.45
C VAL A 26 3.69 -5.53 -8.88
N ASP A 27 3.76 -6.67 -8.18
CA ASP A 27 2.91 -7.82 -8.48
C ASP A 27 1.45 -7.54 -8.09
N ASP A 28 1.23 -6.97 -6.90
CA ASP A 28 -0.10 -6.64 -6.41
C ASP A 28 -0.09 -5.38 -5.57
N VAL A 29 -1.24 -4.72 -5.54
CA VAL A 29 -1.50 -3.58 -4.65
C VAL A 29 -2.55 -4.01 -3.62
N ILE A 30 -2.24 -3.80 -2.36
CA ILE A 30 -3.11 -4.14 -1.23
C ILE A 30 -3.56 -2.85 -0.58
N VAL A 31 -4.86 -2.67 -0.44
CA VAL A 31 -5.43 -1.50 0.26
C VAL A 31 -6.05 -1.97 1.56
N CYS A 32 -5.69 -1.34 2.66
CA CYS A 32 -6.42 -1.49 3.91
C CYS A 32 -7.36 -0.29 4.06
N ASP A 33 -8.63 -0.53 3.86
CA ASP A 33 -9.66 0.48 4.04
C ASP A 33 -10.03 0.53 5.52
N ASP A 34 -9.62 1.59 6.18
CA ASP A 34 -9.77 1.75 7.63
C ASP A 34 -11.13 2.34 7.99
N GLY A 35 -12.20 1.67 7.55
CA GLY A 35 -13.56 2.05 7.90
C GLY A 35 -14.08 3.28 7.17
N SER A 36 -13.72 3.45 5.90
CA SER A 36 -14.19 4.61 5.10
C SER A 36 -15.70 4.66 5.00
N THR A 37 -16.24 5.87 4.99
CA THR A 37 -17.67 6.14 4.79
C THR A 37 -17.99 6.50 3.35
N ASP A 38 -16.98 6.63 2.50
CA ASP A 38 -17.11 6.94 1.08
C ASP A 38 -16.90 5.69 0.22
N ASN A 39 -16.62 5.86 -1.06
CA ASN A 39 -16.47 4.77 -2.03
C ASN A 39 -15.02 4.25 -2.15
N THR A 40 -14.16 4.52 -1.18
CA THR A 40 -12.75 4.12 -1.22
C THR A 40 -12.58 2.63 -1.49
N ALA A 41 -13.26 1.77 -0.75
CA ALA A 41 -13.14 0.32 -0.91
C ALA A 41 -13.63 -0.14 -2.28
N ALA A 42 -14.79 0.35 -2.71
CA ALA A 42 -15.37 -0.04 -3.99
C ALA A 42 -14.48 0.36 -5.18
N LEU A 43 -13.94 1.58 -5.13
CA LEU A 43 -13.05 2.08 -6.19
C LEU A 43 -11.73 1.32 -6.20
N SER A 44 -11.21 0.93 -5.04
CA SER A 44 -10.00 0.13 -4.94
C SER A 44 -10.19 -1.24 -5.57
N LYS A 45 -11.30 -1.90 -5.30
CA LYS A 45 -11.63 -3.19 -5.91
C LYS A 45 -11.78 -3.07 -7.42
N LYS A 46 -12.38 -2.00 -7.89
CA LYS A 46 -12.55 -1.73 -9.32
C LYS A 46 -11.21 -1.65 -10.05
N GLN A 47 -10.19 -1.10 -9.40
CA GLN A 47 -8.85 -1.01 -9.98
C GLN A 47 -8.04 -2.30 -9.83
N GLY A 48 -8.62 -3.35 -9.29
CA GLY A 48 -7.97 -4.64 -9.16
C GLY A 48 -7.08 -4.79 -7.94
N ALA A 49 -7.19 -3.88 -6.96
CA ALA A 49 -6.47 -4.03 -5.70
C ALA A 49 -7.12 -5.09 -4.82
N ILE A 50 -6.31 -5.73 -3.99
CA ILE A 50 -6.81 -6.57 -2.91
C ILE A 50 -7.18 -5.64 -1.76
N VAL A 51 -8.42 -5.71 -1.28
CA VAL A 51 -8.91 -4.78 -0.25
C VAL A 51 -9.18 -5.52 1.04
N LEU A 52 -8.53 -5.05 2.11
CA LEU A 52 -8.76 -5.50 3.47
C LEU A 52 -9.57 -4.40 4.16
N GLU A 53 -10.74 -4.72 4.68
CA GLU A 53 -11.64 -3.72 5.24
C GLU A 53 -11.74 -3.85 6.75
N HIS A 54 -11.52 -2.73 7.46
CA HIS A 54 -11.92 -2.61 8.86
C HIS A 54 -13.39 -2.18 8.92
N LYS A 55 -14.15 -2.75 9.82
CA LYS A 55 -15.57 -2.40 9.97
C LYS A 55 -15.75 -0.97 10.47
N LYS A 56 -14.76 -0.45 11.16
CA LYS A 56 -14.76 0.93 11.68
C LYS A 56 -13.33 1.44 11.68
N ASN A 57 -13.17 2.76 11.76
CA ASN A 57 -11.86 3.38 11.82
C ASN A 57 -11.12 2.95 13.09
N LYS A 58 -9.93 2.38 12.91
CA LYS A 58 -9.06 1.94 14.00
C LYS A 58 -7.77 2.74 14.07
N GLY A 59 -7.51 3.57 13.07
CA GLY A 59 -6.33 4.41 13.00
C GLY A 59 -5.25 3.88 12.06
N TYR A 60 -4.30 4.77 11.75
CA TYR A 60 -3.22 4.49 10.81
C TYR A 60 -2.36 3.30 11.23
N GLY A 61 -1.98 3.23 12.50
CA GLY A 61 -1.15 2.14 13.00
C GLY A 61 -1.83 0.78 12.86
N ALA A 62 -3.14 0.73 13.11
CA ALA A 62 -3.91 -0.51 12.94
C ALA A 62 -3.96 -0.92 11.46
N ALA A 63 -4.11 0.04 10.55
CA ALA A 63 -4.12 -0.23 9.12
C ALA A 63 -2.76 -0.78 8.65
N ILE A 64 -1.67 -0.19 9.09
CA ILE A 64 -0.32 -0.67 8.78
C ILE A 64 -0.11 -2.07 9.34
N SER A 65 -0.56 -2.33 10.57
CA SER A 65 -0.44 -3.66 11.19
C SER A 65 -1.20 -4.72 10.39
N THR A 66 -2.41 -4.41 9.95
CA THR A 66 -3.21 -5.31 9.11
C THR A 66 -2.50 -5.62 7.78
N LEU A 67 -1.94 -4.60 7.15
CA LEU A 67 -1.19 -4.77 5.90
C LEU A 67 0.08 -5.59 6.11
N PHE A 68 0.81 -5.33 7.17
CA PHE A 68 2.02 -6.08 7.51
C PHE A 68 1.71 -7.57 7.73
N ASP A 69 0.65 -7.86 8.49
CA ASP A 69 0.24 -9.24 8.74
C ASP A 69 -0.14 -9.95 7.45
N TYR A 70 -0.83 -9.27 6.55
CA TYR A 70 -1.17 -9.82 5.24
C TYR A 70 0.08 -10.17 4.43
N CYS A 71 1.03 -9.26 4.35
CA CYS A 71 2.27 -9.47 3.61
C CYS A 71 3.07 -10.64 4.17
N ARG A 72 3.15 -10.75 5.50
CA ARG A 72 3.84 -11.84 6.17
C ARG A 72 3.15 -13.18 5.88
N LYS A 73 1.83 -13.22 5.95
CA LYS A 73 1.04 -14.41 5.69
C LYS A 73 1.20 -14.89 4.24
N GLU A 74 1.31 -13.97 3.31
CA GLU A 74 1.49 -14.27 1.89
C GLU A 74 2.96 -14.46 1.51
N ASN A 75 3.87 -14.41 2.46
CA ASN A 75 5.32 -14.57 2.23
C ASN A 75 5.87 -13.57 1.20
N ALA A 76 5.46 -12.32 1.29
CA ALA A 76 5.97 -11.28 0.41
C ALA A 76 7.46 -11.04 0.65
N ASP A 77 8.22 -10.84 -0.42
CA ASP A 77 9.65 -10.53 -0.34
C ASP A 77 9.88 -9.07 -0.01
N VAL A 78 9.02 -8.20 -0.54
CA VAL A 78 9.12 -6.75 -0.38
C VAL A 78 7.74 -6.17 -0.12
N MET A 79 7.64 -5.31 0.88
CA MET A 79 6.45 -4.54 1.20
C MET A 79 6.80 -3.06 1.15
N ILE A 80 6.10 -2.31 0.32
CA ILE A 80 6.23 -0.85 0.24
C ILE A 80 4.92 -0.24 0.70
N THR A 81 4.97 0.73 1.62
CA THR A 81 3.76 1.45 2.03
C THR A 81 3.73 2.83 1.39
N ILE A 82 2.57 3.21 0.91
CA ILE A 82 2.32 4.53 0.32
C ILE A 82 1.03 5.06 0.92
N ASP A 83 1.01 6.32 1.32
CA ASP A 83 -0.20 6.94 1.84
C ASP A 83 -1.22 7.18 0.73
N GLY A 84 -2.50 6.98 1.03
CA GLY A 84 -3.58 7.10 0.07
C GLY A 84 -4.01 8.54 -0.24
N ASP A 85 -3.30 9.53 0.29
CA ASP A 85 -3.66 10.95 0.14
C ASP A 85 -3.14 11.62 -1.14
N GLY A 86 -2.42 10.87 -1.98
CA GLY A 86 -1.92 11.39 -3.25
C GLY A 86 -0.67 12.25 -3.15
N GLN A 87 -0.06 12.34 -1.97
CA GLN A 87 1.15 13.16 -1.79
C GLN A 87 2.44 12.49 -2.22
N HIS A 88 2.41 11.19 -2.46
CA HIS A 88 3.57 10.44 -2.93
C HIS A 88 3.60 10.37 -4.45
N ASP A 89 4.78 10.49 -5.03
CA ASP A 89 4.98 10.36 -6.45
C ASP A 89 5.26 8.89 -6.81
N PRO A 90 4.33 8.19 -7.48
CA PRO A 90 4.53 6.79 -7.87
C PRO A 90 5.75 6.57 -8.76
N ASN A 91 6.23 7.60 -9.45
CA ASN A 91 7.41 7.50 -10.30
C ASN A 91 8.70 7.27 -9.49
N GLN A 92 8.65 7.46 -8.17
CA GLN A 92 9.77 7.17 -7.28
C GLN A 92 9.85 5.69 -6.91
N ILE A 93 8.83 4.90 -7.20
CA ILE A 93 8.80 3.47 -6.85
C ILE A 93 9.96 2.69 -7.47
N PRO A 94 10.29 2.86 -8.76
CA PRO A 94 11.42 2.14 -9.34
C PRO A 94 12.74 2.41 -8.61
N SER A 95 12.98 3.67 -8.22
CA SER A 95 14.18 4.05 -7.46
C SER A 95 14.19 3.39 -6.08
N LEU A 96 13.02 3.32 -5.43
CA LEU A 96 12.88 2.69 -4.12
C LEU A 96 13.12 1.18 -4.20
N LEU A 97 12.59 0.53 -5.23
CA LEU A 97 12.80 -0.90 -5.44
C LEU A 97 14.29 -1.21 -5.69
N ASP A 98 14.96 -0.36 -6.46
CA ASP A 98 16.39 -0.48 -6.70
C ASP A 98 17.19 -0.34 -5.41
N ALA A 99 16.85 0.64 -4.57
CA ALA A 99 17.50 0.86 -3.28
C ALA A 99 17.30 -0.35 -2.34
N ILE A 100 16.12 -0.95 -2.33
CA ILE A 100 15.82 -2.14 -1.53
C ILE A 100 16.73 -3.29 -1.97
N THR A 101 16.87 -3.50 -3.27
CA THR A 101 17.73 -4.57 -3.81
C THR A 101 19.19 -4.34 -3.42
N LYS A 102 19.68 -3.09 -3.52
CA LYS A 102 21.08 -2.76 -3.21
C LYS A 102 21.40 -2.85 -1.74
N HIS A 103 20.47 -2.48 -0.86
CA HIS A 103 20.72 -2.36 0.57
C HIS A 103 20.15 -3.51 1.38
N ASN A 104 19.58 -4.52 0.72
CA ASN A 104 19.04 -5.72 1.37
C ASN A 104 18.01 -5.36 2.45
N VAL A 105 17.03 -4.53 2.09
CA VAL A 105 15.96 -4.07 2.97
C VAL A 105 14.70 -4.83 2.63
N ASP A 106 13.93 -5.26 3.64
CA ASP A 106 12.70 -6.02 3.42
C ASP A 106 11.44 -5.16 3.42
N VAL A 107 11.47 -4.03 4.13
CA VAL A 107 10.32 -3.14 4.28
C VAL A 107 10.72 -1.71 3.96
N ALA A 108 9.89 -1.03 3.17
CA ALA A 108 10.04 0.39 2.92
C ALA A 108 8.71 1.09 3.23
N ILE A 109 8.74 2.17 4.00
CA ILE A 109 7.56 2.94 4.41
C ILE A 109 7.65 4.31 3.76
N GLY A 110 6.69 4.62 2.87
CA GLY A 110 6.77 5.82 2.06
C GLY A 110 8.07 5.78 1.25
N LEU A 111 8.96 6.76 1.49
CA LEU A 111 10.29 6.80 0.88
C LEU A 111 11.39 6.43 1.87
N SER A 112 11.03 5.98 3.07
CA SER A 112 11.99 5.59 4.10
C SER A 112 12.31 4.11 4.00
N LEU A 113 13.59 3.76 4.17
CA LEU A 113 14.06 2.38 4.16
C LEU A 113 14.25 1.89 5.58
N ILE A 114 13.78 0.68 5.86
CA ILE A 114 13.94 0.03 7.15
C ILE A 114 14.80 -1.22 6.94
N HIS A 115 15.92 -1.27 7.62
CA HIS A 115 16.78 -2.45 7.64
C HIS A 115 16.29 -3.42 8.70
N ILE A 116 16.12 -4.65 8.31
CA ILE A 116 15.67 -5.72 9.19
C ILE A 116 16.82 -6.69 9.43
#